data_c6cb440a8dd33ab4ea1c0a2b7f01bca7
#
_entry.id   c6cb440a8dd33ab4ea1c0a2b7f01bca7
#
_cell.length_a   1.000
_cell.length_b   1.000
_cell.length_c   1.000
_cell.angle_alpha   90.00
_cell.angle_beta   90.00
_cell.angle_gamma   90.00
#
_symmetry.space_group_name_H-M   'P 1'
#
loop_
_entity.id
_entity.type
_entity.pdbx_description
1 polymer ?
#
loop_
_entity_poly.entity_id
_entity_poly.type
_entity_poly.pdbx_seq_one_letter_code
_entity_poly.pdbx_strand_id
1 'polypeptide(L)'
;MKQQETNPDSLIENYLPADYYDSFSKELHNKNAISTDEFADIAFNQLPSWIIRLLKVRNSIVKPFGLNTNRRITDMECERNQHEIIFGMSDKHLTFYVSLWCKVSETNSQTLRITTIVKYHNRLGKLYFFVIRPFHKVIIRSLLERVGKRYKLISLEREAS
;
A
#
# COMPACT_ATOMS: atom_id res chain seq x y z
N MET A 1 -10.45 -6.45 10.86
CA MET A 1 -9.08 -6.25 10.32
C MET A 1 -8.15 -6.13 11.51
N LYS A 2 -7.27 -7.09 11.68
CA LYS A 2 -6.27 -7.07 12.75
C LYS A 2 -5.10 -6.19 12.33
N GLN A 3 -4.61 -5.35 13.23
CA GLN A 3 -3.29 -4.77 13.14
C GLN A 3 -2.34 -5.92 13.45
N GLN A 4 -1.60 -6.39 12.47
CA GLN A 4 -0.84 -7.63 12.59
C GLN A 4 0.65 -7.36 12.79
N GLU A 5 1.25 -8.30 13.53
CA GLU A 5 2.66 -8.38 13.87
C GLU A 5 3.60 -8.32 12.66
N THR A 6 4.80 -7.82 12.88
CA THR A 6 5.92 -7.84 11.96
C THR A 6 6.16 -9.26 11.43
N ASN A 7 6.35 -9.38 10.13
CA ASN A 7 6.75 -10.64 9.51
C ASN A 7 8.26 -10.59 9.25
N PRO A 8 9.09 -11.34 9.98
CA PRO A 8 10.54 -11.26 9.87
C PRO A 8 11.08 -11.56 8.46
N ASP A 9 10.30 -12.23 7.62
CA ASP A 9 10.66 -12.54 6.22
C ASP A 9 10.25 -11.45 5.22
N SER A 10 9.69 -10.32 5.69
CA SER A 10 9.22 -9.23 4.83
C SER A 10 10.33 -8.23 4.56
N LEU A 11 10.54 -7.86 3.29
CA LEU A 11 11.53 -6.87 2.87
C LEU A 11 11.36 -5.51 3.55
N ILE A 12 10.12 -5.13 3.88
CA ILE A 12 9.82 -3.85 4.53
C ILE A 12 10.50 -3.71 5.90
N GLU A 13 10.79 -4.83 6.58
CA GLU A 13 11.47 -4.84 7.87
C GLU A 13 12.91 -4.30 7.77
N ASN A 14 13.56 -4.42 6.60
CA ASN A 14 14.89 -3.86 6.34
C ASN A 14 14.90 -2.32 6.43
N TYR A 15 13.75 -1.69 6.34
CA TYR A 15 13.59 -0.24 6.38
C TYR A 15 13.30 0.32 7.78
N LEU A 16 13.28 -0.55 8.80
CA LEU A 16 13.18 -0.12 10.20
C LEU A 16 14.55 0.35 10.74
N PRO A 17 14.60 1.21 11.78
CA PRO A 17 13.44 1.75 12.51
C PRO A 17 12.70 2.85 11.74
N ALA A 18 11.43 3.09 12.12
CA ALA A 18 10.57 4.11 11.53
C ALA A 18 9.78 4.87 12.62
N ASP A 19 9.41 6.12 12.34
CA ASP A 19 8.58 6.93 13.25
C ASP A 19 7.10 6.56 13.21
N TYR A 20 6.67 5.96 12.10
CA TYR A 20 5.32 5.44 11.92
C TYR A 20 5.34 4.11 11.20
N TYR A 21 4.49 3.21 11.66
CA TYR A 21 4.26 1.89 11.08
C TYR A 21 2.77 1.57 11.12
N ASP A 22 2.21 1.11 10.00
CA ASP A 22 0.93 0.42 9.97
C ASP A 22 0.94 -0.74 8.98
N SER A 23 0.13 -1.74 9.25
CA SER A 23 0.00 -2.90 8.40
C SER A 23 -1.46 -3.36 8.40
N PHE A 24 -2.01 -3.55 7.20
CA PHE A 24 -3.36 -4.04 6.98
C PHE A 24 -3.32 -5.27 6.10
N SER A 25 -4.06 -6.30 6.47
CA SER A 25 -4.14 -7.54 5.71
C SER A 25 -5.56 -7.94 5.38
N LYS A 26 -5.70 -8.72 4.32
CA LYS A 26 -6.94 -9.35 3.87
C LYS A 26 -6.65 -10.77 3.39
N GLU A 27 -7.44 -11.72 3.84
CA GLU A 27 -7.41 -13.08 3.33
C GLU A 27 -8.37 -13.23 2.16
N LEU A 28 -7.92 -13.92 1.13
CA LEU A 28 -8.68 -14.33 -0.03
C LEU A 28 -8.79 -15.86 -0.01
N HIS A 29 -10.02 -16.35 -0.01
CA HIS A 29 -10.31 -17.79 -0.07
C HIS A 29 -10.74 -18.13 -1.50
N ASN A 30 -9.79 -18.57 -2.34
CA ASN A 30 -10.10 -19.03 -3.68
C ASN A 30 -8.92 -19.79 -4.30
N LYS A 31 -9.20 -20.61 -5.33
CA LYS A 31 -8.22 -21.47 -6.01
C LYS A 31 -7.18 -20.72 -6.85
N ASN A 32 -7.46 -19.50 -7.25
CA ASN A 32 -6.58 -18.70 -8.10
C ASN A 32 -5.84 -17.64 -7.27
N ALA A 33 -4.52 -17.72 -7.19
CA ALA A 33 -3.71 -16.69 -6.54
C ALA A 33 -3.49 -15.51 -7.49
N ILE A 34 -3.39 -14.29 -6.93
CA ILE A 34 -2.91 -13.11 -7.66
C ILE A 34 -1.41 -12.94 -7.42
N SER A 35 -0.71 -12.46 -8.44
CA SER A 35 0.70 -12.08 -8.33
C SER A 35 0.86 -10.73 -7.63
N THR A 36 2.09 -10.42 -7.21
CA THR A 36 2.42 -9.09 -6.66
C THR A 36 2.19 -7.98 -7.69
N ASP A 37 2.44 -8.25 -8.97
CA ASP A 37 2.22 -7.27 -10.05
C ASP A 37 0.73 -7.01 -10.28
N GLU A 38 -0.11 -8.06 -10.31
CA GLU A 38 -1.57 -7.91 -10.38
C GLU A 38 -2.12 -7.16 -9.16
N PHE A 39 -1.56 -7.42 -7.97
CA PHE A 39 -1.91 -6.69 -6.76
C PHE A 39 -1.58 -5.21 -6.88
N ALA A 40 -0.38 -4.87 -7.36
CA ALA A 40 0.05 -3.48 -7.58
C ALA A 40 -0.82 -2.78 -8.64
N ASP A 41 -1.13 -3.46 -9.75
CA ASP A 41 -1.97 -2.91 -10.81
C ASP A 41 -3.37 -2.57 -10.31
N ILE A 42 -4.04 -3.51 -9.64
CA ILE A 42 -5.38 -3.29 -9.09
C ILE A 42 -5.36 -2.21 -8.01
N ALA A 43 -4.32 -2.17 -7.15
CA ALA A 43 -4.22 -1.20 -6.07
C ALA A 43 -4.00 0.23 -6.59
N PHE A 44 -3.15 0.43 -7.61
CA PHE A 44 -2.64 1.77 -7.94
C PHE A 44 -3.09 2.31 -9.29
N ASN A 45 -3.33 1.46 -10.31
CA ASN A 45 -3.60 1.94 -11.67
C ASN A 45 -5.07 2.30 -11.94
N GLN A 46 -6.01 1.86 -11.11
CA GLN A 46 -7.43 2.10 -11.32
C GLN A 46 -8.09 2.71 -10.08
N LEU A 47 -7.56 3.82 -9.57
CA LEU A 47 -8.06 4.45 -8.35
C LEU A 47 -9.49 4.96 -8.52
N PRO A 48 -10.40 4.73 -7.56
CA PRO A 48 -11.74 5.33 -7.54
C PRO A 48 -11.68 6.86 -7.51
N SER A 49 -12.67 7.51 -8.12
CA SER A 49 -12.72 8.97 -8.23
C SER A 49 -12.65 9.69 -6.87
N TRP A 50 -13.20 9.10 -5.81
CA TRP A 50 -13.13 9.69 -4.47
C TRP A 50 -11.71 9.65 -3.87
N ILE A 51 -10.92 8.60 -4.14
CA ILE A 51 -9.51 8.54 -3.73
C ILE A 51 -8.71 9.60 -4.50
N ILE A 52 -8.97 9.76 -5.81
CA ILE A 52 -8.34 10.79 -6.62
C ILE A 52 -8.66 12.19 -6.06
N ARG A 53 -9.89 12.43 -5.62
CA ARG A 53 -10.29 13.70 -4.97
C ARG A 53 -9.55 13.89 -3.64
N LEU A 54 -9.44 12.86 -2.80
CA LEU A 54 -8.67 12.93 -1.55
C LEU A 54 -7.18 13.22 -1.80
N LEU A 55 -6.58 12.61 -2.83
CA LEU A 55 -5.21 12.90 -3.23
C LEU A 55 -5.04 14.34 -3.71
N LYS A 56 -6.02 14.90 -4.42
CA LYS A 56 -6.03 16.32 -4.82
C LYS A 56 -6.11 17.24 -3.59
N VAL A 57 -6.98 16.94 -2.63
CA VAL A 57 -7.06 17.69 -1.36
C VAL A 57 -5.73 17.63 -0.61
N ARG A 58 -5.16 16.42 -0.47
CA ARG A 58 -3.82 16.24 0.10
C ARG A 58 -2.79 17.12 -0.62
N ASN A 59 -2.76 17.07 -1.95
CA ASN A 59 -1.79 17.83 -2.74
C ASN A 59 -1.94 19.35 -2.51
N SER A 60 -3.17 19.86 -2.37
CA SER A 60 -3.42 21.27 -2.04
C SER A 60 -2.90 21.64 -0.66
N ILE A 61 -3.06 20.76 0.34
CA ILE A 61 -2.56 20.96 1.70
C ILE A 61 -1.03 20.97 1.75
N VAL A 62 -0.38 20.14 0.92
CA VAL A 62 1.08 19.96 0.96
C VAL A 62 1.85 20.87 0.01
N LYS A 63 1.19 21.45 -0.97
CA LYS A 63 1.81 22.36 -1.96
C LYS A 63 2.60 23.52 -1.31
N PRO A 64 2.10 24.19 -0.24
CA PRO A 64 2.86 25.24 0.46
C PRO A 64 4.18 24.76 1.09
N PHE A 65 4.28 23.44 1.38
CA PHE A 65 5.46 22.85 2.00
C PHE A 65 6.50 22.38 0.96
N GLY A 66 6.26 22.60 -0.34
CA GLY A 66 7.17 22.27 -1.42
C GLY A 66 7.34 20.76 -1.64
N LEU A 67 6.34 19.96 -1.28
CA LEU A 67 6.35 18.51 -1.51
C LEU A 67 6.04 18.20 -2.98
N ASN A 68 6.89 17.38 -3.59
CA ASN A 68 6.71 16.97 -4.99
C ASN A 68 5.65 15.85 -5.06
N THR A 69 4.48 16.17 -5.63
CA THR A 69 3.32 15.26 -5.68
C THR A 69 3.07 14.66 -7.06
N ASN A 70 3.97 14.91 -8.04
CA ASN A 70 3.73 14.58 -9.45
C ASN A 70 4.21 13.18 -9.86
N ARG A 71 4.85 12.43 -8.98
CA ARG A 71 5.32 11.07 -9.28
C ARG A 71 4.22 10.04 -8.99
N ARG A 72 4.08 9.04 -9.87
CA ARG A 72 3.24 7.87 -9.61
C ARG A 72 3.97 6.97 -8.62
N ILE A 73 3.21 6.30 -7.74
CA ILE A 73 3.81 5.38 -6.76
C ILE A 73 4.47 4.19 -7.46
N THR A 74 3.95 3.75 -8.60
CA THR A 74 4.51 2.67 -9.41
C THR A 74 5.88 2.96 -10.00
N ASP A 75 6.23 4.26 -10.16
CA ASP A 75 7.54 4.69 -10.66
C ASP A 75 8.60 4.78 -9.55
N MET A 76 8.22 4.40 -8.33
CA MET A 76 9.01 4.51 -7.10
C MET A 76 9.38 3.14 -6.52
N GLU A 77 9.40 2.09 -7.35
CA GLU A 77 9.81 0.76 -6.91
C GLU A 77 11.28 0.79 -6.46
N CYS A 78 11.52 0.30 -5.23
CA CYS A 78 12.84 0.27 -4.61
C CYS A 78 13.41 -1.13 -4.56
N GLU A 79 12.59 -2.12 -4.26
CA GLU A 79 13.01 -3.50 -4.03
C GLU A 79 11.85 -4.45 -4.27
N ARG A 80 12.15 -5.69 -4.75
CA ARG A 80 11.14 -6.75 -4.89
C ARG A 80 11.70 -8.14 -4.67
N ASN A 81 10.82 -9.04 -4.28
CA ASN A 81 11.02 -10.48 -4.34
C ASN A 81 9.75 -11.16 -4.89
N GLN A 82 9.70 -12.49 -4.84
CA GLN A 82 8.56 -13.27 -5.33
C GLN A 82 7.22 -12.92 -4.65
N HIS A 83 7.24 -12.44 -3.41
CA HIS A 83 6.05 -12.25 -2.58
C HIS A 83 5.81 -10.78 -2.21
N GLU A 84 6.75 -9.88 -2.49
CA GLU A 84 6.70 -8.50 -2.00
C GLU A 84 7.30 -7.51 -2.99
N ILE A 85 6.65 -6.35 -3.12
CA ILE A 85 7.17 -5.18 -3.83
C ILE A 85 7.19 -4.02 -2.86
N ILE A 86 8.31 -3.31 -2.78
CA ILE A 86 8.49 -2.10 -1.98
C ILE A 86 8.51 -0.88 -2.90
N PHE A 87 7.64 0.06 -2.62
CA PHE A 87 7.63 1.39 -3.22
C PHE A 87 8.09 2.40 -2.18
N GLY A 88 8.96 3.33 -2.56
CA GLY A 88 9.48 4.32 -1.63
C GLY A 88 9.72 5.68 -2.25
N MET A 89 9.53 6.73 -1.45
CA MET A 89 9.87 8.08 -1.82
C MET A 89 10.46 8.81 -0.63
N SER A 90 11.54 9.53 -0.91
CA SER A 90 12.17 10.43 0.07
C SER A 90 12.10 11.87 -0.44
N ASP A 91 11.74 12.78 0.44
CA ASP A 91 11.87 14.22 0.23
C ASP A 91 12.54 14.91 1.44
N LYS A 92 12.61 16.24 1.43
CA LYS A 92 13.27 17.03 2.50
C LYS A 92 12.57 16.93 3.87
N HIS A 93 11.32 16.46 3.95
CA HIS A 93 10.51 16.46 5.16
C HIS A 93 10.28 15.08 5.74
N LEU A 94 10.13 14.07 4.88
CA LEU A 94 9.94 12.68 5.28
C LEU A 94 10.37 11.70 4.19
N THR A 95 10.59 10.45 4.59
CA THR A 95 10.66 9.29 3.69
C THR A 95 9.51 8.35 4.03
N PHE A 96 8.84 7.82 3.01
CA PHE A 96 7.88 6.75 3.22
C PHE A 96 8.19 5.56 2.32
N TYR A 97 7.82 4.37 2.81
CA TYR A 97 7.83 3.14 2.05
C TYR A 97 6.49 2.43 2.19
N VAL A 98 6.05 1.82 1.10
CA VAL A 98 4.82 1.01 1.07
C VAL A 98 5.19 -0.35 0.51
N SER A 99 4.89 -1.39 1.29
CA SER A 99 5.00 -2.78 0.87
C SER A 99 3.66 -3.30 0.40
N LEU A 100 3.66 -3.97 -0.73
CA LEU A 100 2.61 -4.86 -1.18
C LEU A 100 3.12 -6.30 -1.08
N TRP A 101 2.60 -7.04 -0.13
CA TRP A 101 2.99 -8.41 0.13
C TRP A 101 1.82 -9.37 -0.11
N CYS A 102 2.08 -10.47 -0.81
CA CYS A 102 1.12 -11.52 -1.03
C CYS A 102 1.76 -12.90 -0.92
N LYS A 103 1.12 -13.79 -0.17
CA LYS A 103 1.58 -15.17 0.00
C LYS A 103 0.39 -16.13 -0.01
N VAL A 104 0.53 -17.22 -0.74
CA VAL A 104 -0.42 -18.33 -0.74
C VAL A 104 -0.11 -19.22 0.45
N SER A 105 -1.16 -19.59 1.19
CA SER A 105 -1.07 -20.57 2.28
C SER A 105 -1.25 -22.00 1.75
N GLU A 106 -0.81 -22.97 2.51
CA GLU A 106 -1.02 -24.41 2.23
C GLU A 106 -2.51 -24.79 2.16
N THR A 107 -3.39 -23.98 2.74
CA THR A 107 -4.86 -24.18 2.76
C THR A 107 -5.59 -23.55 1.57
N ASN A 108 -4.91 -23.28 0.44
CA ASN A 108 -5.49 -22.60 -0.73
C ASN A 108 -6.11 -21.23 -0.42
N SER A 109 -5.68 -20.57 0.66
CA SER A 109 -5.98 -19.18 0.92
C SER A 109 -4.77 -18.31 0.57
N GLN A 110 -5.00 -17.06 0.16
CA GLN A 110 -3.94 -16.09 -0.08
C GLN A 110 -4.11 -14.90 0.86
N THR A 111 -3.04 -14.52 1.53
CA THR A 111 -3.01 -13.30 2.33
C THR A 111 -2.41 -12.17 1.53
N LEU A 112 -3.16 -11.09 1.39
CA LEU A 112 -2.68 -9.80 0.88
C LEU A 112 -2.40 -8.87 2.05
N ARG A 113 -1.28 -8.14 1.99
CA ARG A 113 -0.91 -7.19 3.03
C ARG A 113 -0.37 -5.91 2.41
N ILE A 114 -0.78 -4.78 2.94
CA ILE A 114 -0.17 -3.48 2.66
C ILE A 114 0.41 -2.98 3.97
N THR A 115 1.72 -2.77 3.99
CA THR A 115 2.44 -2.19 5.13
C THR A 115 3.00 -0.84 4.72
N THR A 116 2.85 0.16 5.58
CA THR A 116 3.41 1.50 5.36
C THR A 116 4.30 1.88 6.51
N ILE A 117 5.49 2.36 6.21
CA ILE A 117 6.40 2.96 7.17
C ILE A 117 6.74 4.39 6.76
N VAL A 118 6.93 5.28 7.74
CA VAL A 118 7.29 6.67 7.52
C VAL A 118 8.41 7.08 8.49
N LYS A 119 9.43 7.75 7.96
CA LYS A 119 10.52 8.35 8.72
C LYS A 119 10.42 9.87 8.57
N TYR A 120 10.37 10.61 9.69
CA TYR A 120 10.30 12.07 9.66
C TYR A 120 11.71 12.67 9.68
N HIS A 121 12.01 13.57 8.75
CA HIS A 121 13.27 14.28 8.74
C HIS A 121 13.23 15.55 9.61
N ASN A 122 12.02 16.08 9.82
CA ASN A 122 11.81 17.30 10.61
C ASN A 122 10.37 17.40 11.15
N ARG A 123 10.11 18.45 11.95
CA ARG A 123 8.80 18.71 12.57
C ARG A 123 7.68 18.95 11.56
N LEU A 124 8.00 19.52 10.38
CA LEU A 124 7.02 19.72 9.32
C LEU A 124 6.56 18.38 8.72
N GLY A 125 7.48 17.44 8.49
CA GLY A 125 7.13 16.10 8.04
C GLY A 125 6.22 15.37 9.02
N LYS A 126 6.50 15.50 10.34
CA LYS A 126 5.65 14.95 11.39
C LYS A 126 4.25 15.57 11.40
N LEU A 127 4.16 16.90 11.34
CA LEU A 127 2.88 17.62 11.30
C LEU A 127 2.07 17.26 10.04
N TYR A 128 2.73 17.26 8.90
CA TYR A 128 2.15 16.85 7.62
C TYR A 128 1.55 15.44 7.69
N PHE A 129 2.33 14.47 8.15
CA PHE A 129 1.85 13.09 8.22
C PHE A 129 0.74 12.91 9.26
N PHE A 130 0.78 13.67 10.36
CA PHE A 130 -0.30 13.66 11.35
C PHE A 130 -1.65 14.03 10.71
N VAL A 131 -1.69 15.03 9.83
CA VAL A 131 -2.91 15.44 9.11
C VAL A 131 -3.32 14.40 8.07
N ILE A 132 -2.36 13.77 7.39
CA ILE A 132 -2.62 12.78 6.32
C ILE A 132 -3.01 11.40 6.85
N ARG A 133 -2.54 11.03 8.03
CA ARG A 133 -2.70 9.70 8.62
C ARG A 133 -4.14 9.15 8.62
N PRO A 134 -5.20 9.89 8.97
CA PRO A 134 -6.56 9.36 8.92
C PRO A 134 -7.00 9.02 7.49
N PHE A 135 -6.67 9.87 6.52
CA PHE A 135 -6.96 9.65 5.08
C PHE A 135 -6.19 8.45 4.54
N HIS A 136 -4.91 8.33 4.89
CA HIS A 136 -4.06 7.21 4.54
C HIS A 136 -4.71 5.88 4.95
N LYS A 137 -5.13 5.73 6.20
CA LYS A 137 -5.78 4.51 6.69
C LYS A 137 -7.05 4.14 5.93
N VAL A 138 -7.89 5.13 5.59
CA VAL A 138 -9.11 4.92 4.80
C VAL A 138 -8.76 4.46 3.39
N ILE A 139 -7.76 5.09 2.77
CA ILE A 139 -7.30 4.72 1.42
C ILE A 139 -6.78 3.28 1.42
N ILE A 140 -5.86 2.91 2.30
CA ILE A 140 -5.26 1.57 2.33
C ILE A 140 -6.32 0.48 2.53
N ARG A 141 -7.26 0.68 3.47
CA ARG A 141 -8.36 -0.25 3.67
C ARG A 141 -9.24 -0.40 2.43
N SER A 142 -9.55 0.71 1.78
CA SER A 142 -10.35 0.70 0.54
C SER A 142 -9.61 0.00 -0.61
N LEU A 143 -8.30 0.17 -0.72
CA LEU A 143 -7.49 -0.53 -1.72
C LEU A 143 -7.55 -2.05 -1.52
N LEU A 144 -7.35 -2.54 -0.30
CA LEU A 144 -7.45 -3.97 0.04
C LEU A 144 -8.85 -4.54 -0.24
N GLU A 145 -9.91 -3.82 0.14
CA GLU A 145 -11.28 -4.23 -0.14
C GLU A 145 -11.55 -4.33 -1.64
N ARG A 146 -11.05 -3.38 -2.40
CA ARG A 146 -11.18 -3.35 -3.84
C ARG A 146 -10.45 -4.50 -4.52
N VAL A 147 -9.21 -4.76 -4.14
CA VAL A 147 -8.44 -5.89 -4.66
C VAL A 147 -9.20 -7.18 -4.42
N GLY A 148 -9.73 -7.39 -3.21
CA GLY A 148 -10.54 -8.57 -2.90
C GLY A 148 -11.81 -8.71 -3.76
N LYS A 149 -12.52 -7.59 -4.02
CA LYS A 149 -13.71 -7.59 -4.90
C LYS A 149 -13.35 -7.89 -6.36
N ARG A 150 -12.30 -7.25 -6.88
CA ARG A 150 -11.85 -7.45 -8.26
C ARG A 150 -11.36 -8.88 -8.49
N TYR A 151 -10.63 -9.40 -7.53
CA TYR A 151 -10.15 -10.78 -7.55
C TYR A 151 -11.31 -11.79 -7.62
N LYS A 152 -12.36 -11.60 -6.84
CA LYS A 152 -13.55 -12.46 -6.89
C LYS A 152 -14.21 -12.47 -8.27
N LEU A 153 -14.26 -11.33 -8.96
CA LEU A 153 -14.80 -11.23 -10.33
C LEU A 153 -13.92 -12.00 -11.34
N ILE A 154 -12.60 -11.78 -11.29
CA ILE A 154 -11.64 -12.45 -12.19
C ILE A 154 -11.68 -13.98 -12.00
N SER A 155 -11.83 -14.45 -10.77
CA SER A 155 -11.91 -15.88 -10.49
C SER A 155 -13.18 -16.51 -11.06
N LEU A 156 -14.32 -15.83 -11.01
CA LEU A 156 -15.57 -16.29 -11.61
C LEU A 156 -15.49 -16.32 -13.14
N GLU A 157 -14.85 -15.34 -13.76
CA GLU A 157 -14.61 -15.30 -15.20
C GLU A 157 -13.71 -16.46 -15.69
N ARG A 158 -12.68 -16.81 -14.90
CA ARG A 158 -11.77 -17.94 -15.18
C ARG A 158 -12.40 -19.31 -14.96
N GLU A 159 -13.39 -19.44 -14.08
CA GLU A 159 -14.14 -20.69 -13.88
C GLU A 159 -15.23 -20.89 -14.95
N ALA A 160 -15.64 -19.83 -15.64
CA ALA A 160 -16.68 -19.86 -16.68
C ALA A 160 -16.11 -20.06 -18.10
N SER A 161 -14.77 -20.05 -18.26
CA SER A 161 -14.06 -20.22 -19.55
C SER A 161 -13.43 -21.59 -19.66
#